data_edf065177ebdaef9a13cab8933973615
#
_entry.id   edf065177ebdaef9a13cab8933973615
#
_cell.length_a   1.000
_cell.length_b   1.000
_cell.length_c   1.000
_cell.angle_alpha   90.00
_cell.angle_beta   90.00
_cell.angle_gamma   90.00
#
_symmetry.space_group_name_H-M   'P 1'
#
loop_
_entity.id
_entity.type
_entity.pdbx_description
1 polymer ?
#
loop_
_entity_poly.entity_id
_entity_poly.type
_entity_poly.pdbx_seq_one_letter_code
_entity_poly.pdbx_strand_id
1 'polypeptide(L)'
;MATAIVSALTGIPVRKDVAMTGEITLRGRVLPIGGLKSKILAAHLAGAKIVILPRKNEKDLRDIPEEIRKSIKLVLVDNMEQVLEAALRRKPKALVAEPPKIVKGTDPLDPEPEKQPTVRRTNFPPTDQPPVVVRGS
;
A
#
# COMPACT_ATOMS: atom_id res chain seq x y z
N MET A 1 14.11 4.86 -4.98
CA MET A 1 13.07 4.48 -5.98
C MET A 1 11.71 5.10 -5.64
N ALA A 2 11.06 4.77 -4.50
CA ALA A 2 9.71 5.26 -4.18
C ALA A 2 9.56 6.79 -4.26
N THR A 3 10.50 7.55 -3.67
CA THR A 3 10.50 9.03 -3.73
C THR A 3 10.59 9.58 -5.15
N ALA A 4 11.38 8.93 -6.03
CA ALA A 4 11.49 9.33 -7.42
C ALA A 4 10.18 9.10 -8.20
N ILE A 5 9.49 7.99 -7.91
CA ILE A 5 8.18 7.69 -8.51
C ILE A 5 7.16 8.76 -8.07
N VAL A 6 7.09 9.07 -6.79
CA VAL A 6 6.17 10.10 -6.27
C VAL A 6 6.51 11.47 -6.86
N SER A 7 7.78 11.83 -6.96
CA SER A 7 8.24 13.07 -7.59
C SER A 7 7.78 13.17 -9.05
N ALA A 8 7.93 12.08 -9.82
CA ALA A 8 7.52 12.02 -11.21
C ALA A 8 5.99 12.16 -11.37
N LEU A 9 5.21 11.46 -10.53
CA LEU A 9 3.75 11.48 -10.60
C LEU A 9 3.13 12.80 -10.14
N THR A 10 3.76 13.47 -9.16
CA THR A 10 3.24 14.72 -8.58
C THR A 10 3.81 15.97 -9.23
N GLY A 11 4.85 15.84 -10.07
CA GLY A 11 5.59 16.98 -10.65
C GLY A 11 6.37 17.80 -9.59
N ILE A 12 6.53 17.27 -8.37
CA ILE A 12 7.25 17.96 -7.28
C ILE A 12 8.70 17.45 -7.28
N PRO A 13 9.70 18.30 -7.57
CA PRO A 13 11.08 17.86 -7.64
C PRO A 13 11.65 17.49 -6.27
N VAL A 14 12.49 16.46 -6.27
CA VAL A 14 13.32 16.11 -5.11
C VAL A 14 14.40 17.16 -4.92
N ARG A 15 14.75 17.46 -3.67
CA ARG A 15 15.84 18.38 -3.34
C ARG A 15 17.19 17.78 -3.74
N LYS A 16 18.05 18.59 -4.33
CA LYS A 16 19.39 18.16 -4.80
C LYS A 16 20.37 17.87 -3.67
N ASP A 17 20.15 18.49 -2.52
CA ASP A 17 21.03 18.41 -1.34
C ASP A 17 20.65 17.29 -0.37
N VAL A 18 19.71 16.42 -0.77
CA VAL A 18 19.20 15.33 0.04
C VAL A 18 19.68 13.97 -0.48
N ALA A 19 20.31 13.21 0.39
CA ALA A 19 20.53 11.77 0.21
C ALA A 19 19.55 10.99 1.09
N MET A 20 19.18 9.80 0.67
CA MET A 20 18.28 8.95 1.45
C MET A 20 18.69 7.49 1.35
N THR A 21 18.52 6.78 2.44
CA THR A 21 18.75 5.34 2.51
C THR A 21 17.70 4.70 3.39
N GLY A 22 17.27 3.49 3.03
CA GLY A 22 16.24 2.74 3.72
C GLY A 22 15.53 1.79 2.77
N GLU A 23 14.89 0.80 3.34
CA GLU A 23 13.96 -0.06 2.63
C GLU A 23 12.54 0.31 3.01
N ILE A 24 11.59 0.15 2.11
CA ILE A 24 10.19 0.49 2.34
C ILE A 24 9.31 -0.75 2.17
N THR A 25 8.39 -0.96 3.11
CA THR A 25 7.35 -1.97 2.99
C THR A 25 6.19 -1.47 2.14
N LEU A 26 5.36 -2.39 1.64
CA LEU A 26 4.13 -2.04 0.92
C LEU A 26 3.16 -1.16 1.73
N ARG A 27 3.26 -1.20 3.06
CA ARG A 27 2.47 -0.35 3.97
C ARG A 27 3.12 1.02 4.24
N GLY A 28 4.21 1.35 3.54
CA GLY A 28 4.90 2.64 3.68
C GLY A 28 5.79 2.76 4.92
N ARG A 29 6.09 1.67 5.63
CA ARG A 29 7.03 1.69 6.77
C ARG A 29 8.46 1.64 6.28
N VAL A 30 9.33 2.41 6.92
CA VAL A 30 10.77 2.43 6.62
C VAL A 30 11.48 1.41 7.51
N LEU A 31 12.25 0.52 6.88
CA LEU A 31 13.01 -0.54 7.54
C LEU A 31 14.47 -0.14 7.74
N PRO A 32 15.12 -0.66 8.80
CA PRO A 32 16.54 -0.45 9.04
C PRO A 32 17.40 -1.09 7.97
N ILE A 33 18.60 -0.54 7.79
CA ILE A 33 19.59 -1.02 6.81
C ILE A 33 20.91 -1.33 7.50
N GLY A 34 21.73 -2.14 6.84
CA GLY A 34 23.13 -2.35 7.20
C GLY A 34 24.07 -1.32 6.55
N GLY A 35 25.31 -1.22 7.07
CA GLY A 35 26.37 -0.40 6.50
C GLY A 35 26.09 1.12 6.51
N LEU A 36 25.40 1.61 7.53
CA LEU A 36 24.99 3.02 7.62
C LEU A 36 26.19 3.99 7.55
N LYS A 37 27.29 3.68 8.22
CA LYS A 37 28.50 4.50 8.24
C LYS A 37 29.05 4.76 6.82
N SER A 38 29.18 3.72 6.03
CA SER A 38 29.68 3.83 4.64
C SER A 38 28.76 4.65 3.77
N LYS A 39 27.45 4.53 3.95
CA LYS A 39 26.43 5.26 3.18
C LYS A 39 26.41 6.75 3.54
N ILE A 40 26.53 7.09 4.82
CA ILE A 40 26.61 8.50 5.26
C ILE A 40 27.91 9.13 4.78
N LEU A 41 29.04 8.41 4.86
CA LEU A 41 30.31 8.91 4.34
C LEU A 41 30.23 9.19 2.83
N ALA A 42 29.66 8.26 2.06
CA ALA A 42 29.46 8.44 0.62
C ALA A 42 28.56 9.63 0.32
N ALA A 43 27.48 9.83 1.08
CA ALA A 43 26.57 10.97 0.94
C ALA A 43 27.30 12.30 1.24
N HIS A 44 28.16 12.31 2.25
CA HIS A 44 28.99 13.48 2.59
C HIS A 44 29.95 13.83 1.45
N LEU A 45 30.66 12.85 0.93
CA LEU A 45 31.58 13.02 -0.20
C LEU A 45 30.85 13.49 -1.47
N ALA A 46 29.59 13.08 -1.66
CA ALA A 46 28.76 13.55 -2.76
C ALA A 46 28.15 14.95 -2.54
N GLY A 47 28.47 15.62 -1.42
CA GLY A 47 28.02 16.98 -1.11
C GLY A 47 26.58 17.07 -0.61
N ALA A 48 25.99 15.97 -0.14
CA ALA A 48 24.66 16.01 0.48
C ALA A 48 24.72 16.78 1.81
N LYS A 49 23.73 17.65 2.02
CA LYS A 49 23.57 18.41 3.25
C LYS A 49 22.59 17.78 4.23
N ILE A 50 21.68 16.96 3.71
CA ILE A 50 20.66 16.26 4.47
C ILE A 50 20.71 14.79 4.12
N VAL A 51 20.72 13.93 5.13
CA VAL A 51 20.60 12.47 4.95
C VAL A 51 19.39 11.98 5.70
N ILE A 52 18.46 11.36 4.97
CA ILE A 52 17.25 10.72 5.51
C ILE A 52 17.55 9.26 5.74
N LEU A 53 17.29 8.78 6.96
CA LEU A 53 17.59 7.42 7.36
C LEU A 53 16.53 6.85 8.32
N PRO A 54 16.42 5.51 8.40
CA PRO A 54 15.44 4.89 9.29
C PRO A 54 15.73 5.21 10.75
N ARG A 55 14.70 5.55 11.54
CA ARG A 55 14.82 5.80 12.98
C ARG A 55 15.45 4.62 13.72
N LYS A 56 15.17 3.41 13.29
CA LYS A 56 15.73 2.19 13.87
C LYS A 56 17.25 2.08 13.76
N ASN A 57 17.88 2.89 12.88
CA ASN A 57 19.34 3.01 12.77
C ASN A 57 19.92 4.11 13.67
N GLU A 58 19.15 4.73 14.56
CA GLU A 58 19.65 5.79 15.45
C GLU A 58 20.85 5.34 16.29
N LYS A 59 20.83 4.10 16.76
CA LYS A 59 21.95 3.50 17.52
C LYS A 59 23.25 3.45 16.71
N ASP A 60 23.17 3.27 15.42
CA ASP A 60 24.33 3.13 14.52
C ASP A 60 24.99 4.48 14.25
N LEU A 61 24.33 5.60 14.62
CA LEU A 61 24.88 6.96 14.50
C LEU A 61 26.07 7.20 15.43
N ARG A 62 26.24 6.38 16.46
CA ARG A 62 27.38 6.48 17.40
C ARG A 62 28.70 6.14 16.70
N ASP A 63 28.66 5.33 15.66
CA ASP A 63 29.84 4.87 14.89
C ASP A 63 30.28 5.90 13.84
N ILE A 64 29.53 7.02 13.69
CA ILE A 64 29.82 8.06 12.72
C ILE A 64 30.69 9.14 13.38
N PRO A 65 31.80 9.55 12.75
CA PRO A 65 32.65 10.63 13.24
C PRO A 65 31.85 11.92 13.49
N GLU A 66 32.14 12.58 14.60
CA GLU A 66 31.43 13.83 14.97
C GLU A 66 31.51 14.93 13.91
N GLU A 67 32.64 15.02 13.21
CA GLU A 67 32.86 15.99 12.14
C GLU A 67 31.81 15.85 11.04
N ILE A 68 31.53 14.60 10.64
CA ILE A 68 30.52 14.31 9.62
C ILE A 68 29.13 14.58 10.18
N ARG A 69 28.86 14.19 11.44
CA ARG A 69 27.56 14.48 12.09
C ARG A 69 27.25 15.95 12.20
N LYS A 70 28.27 16.80 12.37
CA LYS A 70 28.11 18.25 12.43
C LYS A 70 27.91 18.88 11.06
N SER A 71 28.48 18.29 10.01
CA SER A 71 28.41 18.82 8.64
C SER A 71 27.13 18.42 7.88
N ILE A 72 26.44 17.36 8.30
CA ILE A 72 25.25 16.83 7.66
C ILE A 72 24.07 16.85 8.63
N LYS A 73 22.92 17.30 8.16
CA LYS A 73 21.66 17.19 8.90
C LYS A 73 21.10 15.77 8.74
N LEU A 74 21.06 15.01 9.83
CA LEU A 74 20.47 13.67 9.85
C LEU A 74 18.98 13.76 10.19
N VAL A 75 18.13 13.18 9.36
CA VAL A 75 16.67 13.15 9.54
C VAL A 75 16.22 11.70 9.71
N LEU A 76 15.75 11.38 10.93
CA LEU A 76 15.25 10.06 11.28
C LEU A 76 13.76 9.93 10.91
N VAL A 77 13.43 8.88 10.18
CA VAL A 77 12.07 8.64 9.67
C VAL A 77 11.58 7.22 9.97
N ASP A 78 10.28 7.07 10.15
CA ASP A 78 9.61 5.79 10.39
C ASP A 78 8.73 5.35 9.22
N ASN A 79 8.26 6.30 8.42
CA ASN A 79 7.34 6.06 7.32
C ASN A 79 7.64 6.92 6.10
N MET A 80 7.03 6.55 4.97
CA MET A 80 7.25 7.21 3.69
C MET A 80 6.76 8.65 3.65
N GLU A 81 5.73 9.01 4.41
CA GLU A 81 5.23 10.39 4.47
C GLU A 81 6.32 11.34 4.97
N GLN A 82 7.01 10.96 6.05
CA GLN A 82 8.12 11.74 6.60
C GLN A 82 9.29 11.84 5.61
N VAL A 83 9.55 10.77 4.82
CA VAL A 83 10.56 10.80 3.76
C VAL A 83 10.19 11.85 2.71
N LEU A 84 8.94 11.84 2.24
CA LEU A 84 8.47 12.79 1.22
C LEU A 84 8.51 14.23 1.70
N GLU A 85 8.13 14.49 2.96
CA GLU A 85 8.20 15.83 3.57
C GLU A 85 9.64 16.37 3.63
N ALA A 86 10.59 15.50 3.95
CA ALA A 86 12.00 15.89 4.06
C ALA A 86 12.70 15.99 2.69
N ALA A 87 12.33 15.18 1.73
CA ALA A 87 13.00 15.03 0.45
C ALA A 87 12.45 15.94 -0.65
N LEU A 88 11.14 16.22 -0.66
CA LEU A 88 10.50 17.03 -1.69
C LEU A 88 10.52 18.52 -1.35
N ARG A 89 10.52 19.36 -2.36
CA ARG A 89 10.50 20.84 -2.19
C ARG A 89 9.17 21.34 -1.59
N ARG A 90 8.08 20.61 -1.78
CA ARG A 90 6.76 20.88 -1.23
C ARG A 90 6.13 19.57 -0.80
N LYS A 91 5.27 19.61 0.23
CA LYS A 91 4.45 18.45 0.56
C LYS A 91 3.59 18.08 -0.64
N PRO A 92 3.59 16.83 -1.09
CA PRO A 92 2.61 16.38 -2.04
C PRO A 92 1.25 16.58 -1.37
N LYS A 93 0.35 17.30 -2.03
CA LYS A 93 -1.05 17.31 -1.65
C LYS A 93 -1.49 15.84 -1.69
N ALA A 94 -1.99 15.31 -0.58
CA ALA A 94 -2.43 13.93 -0.56
C ALA A 94 -3.32 13.73 -1.79
N LEU A 95 -2.88 12.89 -2.71
CA LEU A 95 -3.77 12.25 -3.63
C LEU A 95 -4.60 11.35 -2.73
N VAL A 96 -5.67 11.88 -2.17
CA VAL A 96 -6.77 11.08 -1.68
C VAL A 96 -7.29 10.43 -2.96
N ALA A 97 -6.68 9.32 -3.34
CA ALA A 97 -7.38 8.34 -4.10
C ALA A 97 -8.57 8.00 -3.18
N GLU A 98 -9.71 8.59 -3.46
CA GLU A 98 -10.95 8.03 -2.95
C GLU A 98 -10.82 6.53 -3.22
N PRO A 99 -10.99 5.68 -2.20
CA PRO A 99 -10.96 4.24 -2.45
C PRO A 99 -11.91 4.04 -3.61
N PRO A 100 -11.52 3.28 -4.64
CA PRO A 100 -12.39 3.05 -5.78
C PRO A 100 -13.73 2.69 -5.19
N LYS A 101 -14.77 3.50 -5.47
CA LYS A 101 -16.13 3.15 -5.12
C LYS A 101 -16.29 1.78 -5.73
N ILE A 102 -16.29 0.75 -4.88
CA ILE A 102 -16.66 -0.59 -5.31
C ILE A 102 -18.09 -0.41 -5.76
N VAL A 103 -18.25 -0.11 -7.03
CA VAL A 103 -19.52 -0.30 -7.70
C VAL A 103 -19.74 -1.78 -7.50
N LYS A 104 -20.74 -2.15 -6.70
CA LYS A 104 -21.26 -3.51 -6.70
C LYS A 104 -21.84 -3.74 -8.10
N GLY A 105 -20.95 -3.92 -9.03
CA GLY A 105 -21.20 -4.30 -10.39
C GLY A 105 -20.96 -5.79 -10.41
N THR A 106 -21.97 -6.50 -10.76
CA THR A 106 -21.98 -7.90 -11.17
C THR A 106 -20.60 -8.33 -11.66
N ASP A 107 -19.99 -9.24 -10.89
CA ASP A 107 -18.82 -9.97 -11.32
C ASP A 107 -19.20 -10.61 -12.68
N PRO A 108 -18.39 -10.46 -13.74
CA PRO A 108 -18.68 -11.10 -15.03
C PRO A 108 -18.75 -12.63 -14.93
N LEU A 109 -18.39 -13.20 -13.79
CA LEU A 109 -18.44 -14.61 -13.47
C LEU A 109 -19.62 -14.99 -12.57
N ASP A 110 -20.44 -14.03 -12.12
CA ASP A 110 -21.68 -14.40 -11.45
C ASP A 110 -22.61 -15.02 -12.48
N PRO A 111 -23.00 -16.31 -12.30
CA PRO A 111 -23.96 -16.95 -13.19
C PRO A 111 -25.25 -16.11 -13.15
N GLU A 112 -25.75 -15.72 -14.33
CA GLU A 112 -27.05 -15.07 -14.44
C GLU A 112 -28.05 -15.83 -13.58
N PRO A 113 -28.88 -15.13 -12.80
CA PRO A 113 -29.92 -15.80 -12.04
C PRO A 113 -30.79 -16.55 -13.04
N GLU A 114 -30.68 -17.89 -13.06
CA GLU A 114 -31.54 -18.77 -13.84
C GLU A 114 -32.98 -18.30 -13.63
N LYS A 115 -33.59 -17.77 -14.68
CA LYS A 115 -35.03 -17.51 -14.71
C LYS A 115 -35.69 -18.85 -14.50
N GLN A 116 -36.05 -19.14 -13.25
CA GLN A 116 -36.89 -20.30 -12.95
C GLN A 116 -38.11 -20.25 -13.87
N PRO A 117 -38.35 -21.28 -14.66
CA PRO A 117 -39.56 -21.33 -15.49
C PRO A 117 -40.75 -21.24 -14.54
N THR A 118 -41.58 -20.23 -14.75
CA THR A 118 -42.87 -20.13 -14.07
C THR A 118 -43.66 -21.36 -14.40
N VAL A 119 -43.67 -22.32 -13.48
CA VAL A 119 -44.56 -23.47 -13.55
C VAL A 119 -45.98 -22.91 -13.44
N ARG A 120 -46.68 -22.85 -14.60
CA ARG A 120 -48.11 -22.63 -14.60
C ARG A 120 -48.71 -23.73 -13.77
N ARG A 121 -49.27 -23.41 -12.62
CA ARG A 121 -50.12 -24.29 -11.87
C ARG A 121 -51.32 -24.63 -12.76
N THR A 122 -51.30 -25.76 -13.42
CA THR A 122 -52.47 -26.35 -14.00
C THR A 122 -53.33 -26.83 -12.84
N ASN A 123 -54.51 -26.20 -12.70
CA ASN A 123 -55.54 -26.65 -11.79
C ASN A 123 -56.02 -28.02 -12.28
N PHE A 124 -55.52 -29.09 -11.68
CA PHE A 124 -56.17 -30.40 -11.77
C PHE A 124 -57.27 -30.45 -10.73
N PRO A 125 -58.50 -30.86 -11.11
CA PRO A 125 -59.54 -31.08 -10.13
C PRO A 125 -59.15 -32.27 -9.24
N PRO A 126 -59.59 -32.32 -7.98
CA PRO A 126 -59.28 -33.42 -7.08
C PRO A 126 -59.98 -34.67 -7.56
N THR A 127 -59.21 -35.70 -7.89
CA THR A 127 -59.75 -37.04 -8.14
C THR A 127 -60.05 -37.67 -6.81
N ASP A 128 -61.36 -37.70 -6.50
CA ASP A 128 -61.95 -38.34 -5.36
C ASP A 128 -62.07 -39.88 -5.73
N GLN A 129 -61.01 -40.67 -5.45
CA GLN A 129 -61.06 -42.10 -5.50
C GLN A 129 -60.48 -42.66 -4.20
N PRO A 130 -61.31 -43.50 -3.52
CA PRO A 130 -60.83 -44.13 -2.29
C PRO A 130 -59.80 -45.22 -2.61
N PRO A 131 -58.89 -45.54 -1.69
CA PRO A 131 -57.89 -46.56 -1.92
C PRO A 131 -58.51 -47.97 -1.99
N VAL A 132 -58.18 -48.70 -3.07
CA VAL A 132 -58.56 -50.11 -3.22
C VAL A 132 -57.68 -50.94 -2.29
N VAL A 133 -58.34 -51.59 -1.29
CA VAL A 133 -57.68 -52.57 -0.42
C VAL A 133 -57.65 -53.87 -1.13
N VAL A 134 -56.50 -54.32 -1.62
CA VAL A 134 -56.32 -55.71 -2.12
C VAL A 134 -55.96 -56.57 -0.90
N ARG A 135 -56.92 -57.41 -0.48
CA ARG A 135 -56.65 -58.52 0.43
C ARG A 135 -56.04 -59.66 -0.39
N GLY A 136 -54.77 -59.98 -0.11
CA GLY A 136 -54.20 -61.26 -0.58
C GLY A 136 -54.64 -62.40 0.26
N SER A 137 -54.99 -63.47 -0.45
CA SER A 137 -55.21 -64.84 0.09
C SER A 137 -53.86 -65.50 0.28
#